data_cc72fe00124474d28f91f7d1276f9000
#
_entry.id   cc72fe00124474d28f91f7d1276f9000
#
_cell.length_a   1.000
_cell.length_b   1.000
_cell.length_c   1.000
_cell.angle_alpha   90.00
_cell.angle_beta   90.00
_cell.angle_gamma   90.00
#
_symmetry.space_group_name_H-M   'P 1'
#
loop_
_entity.id
_entity.type
_entity.pdbx_description
1 polymer ?
#
loop_
_entity_poly.entity_id
_entity_poly.type
_entity_poly.pdbx_seq_one_letter_code
_entity_poly.pdbx_strand_id
1 'polypeptide(L)'
;DSSYETRPADLDENKVEWLNNHPDFNIETERAEAKKVADAMKAEGWLFASHTWGHQNVGQISLEQLQTDTQKFQENVDPLIGGTDIIIFAFGTDLTEQEDYSGDKFEYLKSVGYDYYCNVDSTKYFVQIRDRYFRQGRRNLDGYRMYYNPELLEDLFDAKSVFDPARPTPVPPMG
;
A
#
# COMPACT_ATOMS: atom_id res chain seq x y z
N ASP A 1 -1.00 -8.96 4.91
CA ASP A 1 -0.15 -9.91 5.67
C ASP A 1 0.62 -10.79 4.69
N SER A 2 1.94 -10.65 4.66
CA SER A 2 2.85 -11.37 3.75
C SER A 2 2.77 -12.90 3.87
N SER A 3 2.18 -13.41 4.95
CA SER A 3 1.94 -14.83 5.13
C SER A 3 0.99 -15.43 4.08
N TYR A 4 0.17 -14.61 3.43
CA TYR A 4 -0.76 -15.08 2.41
C TYR A 4 -0.10 -15.36 1.06
N GLU A 5 0.91 -14.60 0.70
CA GLU A 5 1.55 -14.71 -0.62
C GLU A 5 2.57 -15.82 -0.69
N THR A 6 3.08 -16.23 0.44
CA THR A 6 4.06 -17.33 0.50
C THR A 6 3.43 -18.72 0.43
N ARG A 7 2.11 -18.81 0.38
CA ARG A 7 1.35 -20.07 0.44
C ARG A 7 0.30 -20.19 -0.66
N PRO A 8 0.66 -20.14 -1.92
CA PRO A 8 -0.32 -20.18 -2.99
C PRO A 8 -1.07 -21.51 -3.10
N ALA A 9 -0.43 -22.60 -2.68
CA ALA A 9 -1.03 -23.93 -2.74
C ALA A 9 -1.52 -24.41 -1.37
N ASP A 10 -0.95 -23.88 -0.30
CA ASP A 10 -1.24 -24.31 1.06
C ASP A 10 -2.13 -23.25 1.71
N LEU A 11 -3.43 -23.44 1.62
CA LEU A 11 -4.36 -22.68 2.43
C LEU A 11 -4.12 -23.05 3.90
N ASP A 12 -3.95 -22.06 4.76
CA ASP A 12 -3.97 -22.32 6.19
C ASP A 12 -5.35 -22.82 6.64
N GLU A 13 -5.43 -23.40 7.83
CA GLU A 13 -6.65 -24.00 8.34
C GLU A 13 -7.83 -23.00 8.36
N ASN A 14 -7.57 -21.74 8.66
CA ASN A 14 -8.59 -20.69 8.68
C ASN A 14 -9.17 -20.40 7.29
N LYS A 15 -8.34 -20.42 6.26
CA LYS A 15 -8.79 -20.26 4.87
C LYS A 15 -9.59 -21.46 4.40
N VAL A 16 -9.17 -22.66 4.76
CA VAL A 16 -9.93 -23.88 4.45
C VAL A 16 -11.29 -23.84 5.13
N GLU A 17 -11.35 -23.50 6.42
CA GLU A 17 -12.59 -23.33 7.15
C GLU A 17 -13.48 -22.27 6.52
N TRP A 18 -12.91 -21.11 6.17
CA TRP A 18 -13.66 -20.04 5.51
C TRP A 18 -14.27 -20.52 4.18
N LEU A 19 -13.50 -21.19 3.33
CA LEU A 19 -14.01 -21.72 2.05
C LEU A 19 -15.12 -22.76 2.26
N ASN A 20 -14.99 -23.62 3.26
CA ASN A 20 -16.01 -24.62 3.60
C ASN A 20 -17.33 -23.95 4.04
N ASN A 21 -17.22 -22.81 4.73
CA ASN A 21 -18.38 -22.03 5.17
C ASN A 21 -18.96 -21.12 4.06
N HIS A 22 -18.28 -21.01 2.92
CA HIS A 22 -18.71 -20.20 1.74
C HIS A 22 -18.70 -21.05 0.47
N PRO A 23 -19.60 -22.06 0.38
CA PRO A 23 -19.59 -23.02 -0.74
C PRO A 23 -19.88 -22.37 -2.10
N ASP A 24 -20.52 -21.20 -2.10
CA ASP A 24 -20.84 -20.44 -3.32
C ASP A 24 -19.69 -19.51 -3.75
N PHE A 25 -18.56 -19.50 -3.04
CA PHE A 25 -17.40 -18.68 -3.38
C PHE A 25 -16.86 -19.09 -4.77
N ASN A 26 -16.76 -18.11 -5.64
CA ASN A 26 -16.20 -18.28 -6.98
C ASN A 26 -15.25 -17.13 -7.27
N ILE A 27 -13.96 -17.42 -7.41
CA ILE A 27 -12.91 -16.41 -7.60
C ILE A 27 -13.14 -15.55 -8.85
N GLU A 28 -13.66 -16.11 -9.93
CA GLU A 28 -13.93 -15.36 -11.15
C GLU A 28 -15.05 -14.34 -10.94
N THR A 29 -16.09 -14.73 -10.20
CA THR A 29 -17.18 -13.82 -9.82
C THR A 29 -16.65 -12.70 -8.93
N GLU A 30 -15.86 -13.01 -7.91
CA GLU A 30 -15.28 -12.03 -7.02
C GLU A 30 -14.34 -11.06 -7.75
N ARG A 31 -13.52 -11.55 -8.67
CA ARG A 31 -12.67 -10.71 -9.51
C ARG A 31 -13.49 -9.79 -10.42
N ALA A 32 -14.57 -10.29 -10.99
CA ALA A 32 -15.47 -9.48 -11.81
C ALA A 32 -16.14 -8.35 -11.01
N GLU A 33 -16.58 -8.64 -9.78
CA GLU A 33 -17.14 -7.62 -8.88
C GLU A 33 -16.06 -6.62 -8.41
N ALA A 34 -14.87 -7.09 -8.05
CA ALA A 34 -13.76 -6.22 -7.70
C ALA A 34 -13.40 -5.26 -8.85
N LYS A 35 -13.42 -5.76 -10.09
CA LYS A 35 -13.19 -4.90 -11.26
C LYS A 35 -14.28 -3.85 -11.43
N LYS A 36 -15.55 -4.17 -11.23
CA LYS A 36 -16.64 -3.18 -11.29
C LYS A 36 -16.45 -2.07 -10.25
N VAL A 37 -16.07 -2.45 -9.02
CA VAL A 37 -15.76 -1.48 -7.96
C VAL A 37 -14.59 -0.59 -8.39
N ALA A 38 -13.49 -1.18 -8.88
CA ALA A 38 -12.33 -0.42 -9.34
C ALA A 38 -12.70 0.55 -10.48
N ASP A 39 -13.50 0.11 -11.44
CA ASP A 39 -13.94 0.95 -12.56
C ASP A 39 -14.84 2.11 -12.07
N ALA A 40 -15.74 1.86 -11.11
CA ALA A 40 -16.56 2.90 -10.49
C ALA A 40 -15.71 3.92 -9.73
N MET A 41 -14.73 3.47 -8.95
CA MET A 41 -13.80 4.36 -8.24
C MET A 41 -13.00 5.24 -9.21
N LYS A 42 -12.49 4.68 -10.30
CA LYS A 42 -11.78 5.45 -11.34
C LYS A 42 -12.68 6.48 -12.00
N ALA A 43 -13.94 6.16 -12.24
CA ALA A 43 -14.91 7.11 -12.79
C ALA A 43 -15.13 8.32 -11.88
N GLU A 44 -14.99 8.15 -10.57
CA GLU A 44 -15.02 9.22 -9.56
C GLU A 44 -13.65 9.91 -9.35
N GLY A 45 -12.64 9.57 -10.13
CA GLY A 45 -11.32 10.20 -10.08
C GLY A 45 -10.32 9.58 -9.09
N TRP A 46 -10.61 8.41 -8.51
CA TRP A 46 -9.66 7.70 -7.66
C TRP A 46 -8.50 7.12 -8.47
N LEU A 47 -7.31 7.20 -7.89
CA LEU A 47 -6.11 6.55 -8.40
C LEU A 47 -5.81 5.30 -7.59
N PHE A 48 -5.34 4.26 -8.26
CA PHE A 48 -4.83 3.06 -7.62
C PHE A 48 -3.31 3.09 -7.55
N ALA A 49 -2.75 2.47 -6.53
CA ALA A 49 -1.32 2.35 -6.34
C ALA A 49 -0.97 0.92 -5.89
N SER A 50 0.19 0.43 -6.29
CA SER A 50 0.72 -0.80 -5.72
C SER A 50 1.21 -0.56 -4.29
N HIS A 51 0.86 -1.46 -3.37
CA HIS A 51 1.44 -1.51 -2.03
C HIS A 51 2.26 -2.80 -1.85
N THR A 52 2.83 -3.30 -2.95
CA THR A 52 3.38 -4.63 -3.16
C THR A 52 2.30 -5.73 -3.10
N TRP A 53 2.54 -6.88 -3.70
CA TRP A 53 1.62 -8.01 -3.60
C TRP A 53 1.61 -8.58 -2.18
N GLY A 54 2.80 -8.84 -1.64
CA GLY A 54 3.00 -9.49 -0.35
C GLY A 54 3.28 -8.53 0.80
N HIS A 55 2.92 -7.25 0.68
CA HIS A 55 3.21 -6.25 1.71
C HIS A 55 4.69 -6.29 2.14
N GLN A 56 5.59 -6.32 1.12
CA GLN A 56 7.01 -6.55 1.33
C GLN A 56 7.75 -5.29 1.81
N ASN A 57 8.75 -5.51 2.68
CA ASN A 57 9.70 -4.46 3.03
C ASN A 57 10.76 -4.34 1.93
N VAL A 58 10.56 -3.41 0.99
CA VAL A 58 11.44 -3.25 -0.19
C VAL A 58 12.89 -2.91 0.17
N GLY A 59 13.13 -2.31 1.33
CA GLY A 59 14.49 -2.05 1.82
C GLY A 59 15.24 -3.33 2.20
N GLN A 60 14.55 -4.38 2.63
CA GLN A 60 15.14 -5.60 3.18
C GLN A 60 15.14 -6.80 2.24
N ILE A 61 14.15 -6.91 1.34
CA ILE A 61 14.07 -8.05 0.42
C ILE A 61 15.13 -7.97 -0.67
N SER A 62 15.46 -9.12 -1.27
CA SER A 62 16.34 -9.17 -2.43
C SER A 62 15.67 -8.63 -3.69
N LEU A 63 16.47 -8.34 -4.74
CA LEU A 63 15.94 -7.98 -6.04
C LEU A 63 15.02 -9.07 -6.61
N GLU A 64 15.40 -10.34 -6.49
CA GLU A 64 14.62 -11.47 -6.98
C GLU A 64 13.26 -11.59 -6.27
N GLN A 65 13.23 -11.35 -4.95
CA GLN A 65 11.98 -11.30 -4.19
C GLN A 65 11.09 -10.14 -4.64
N LEU A 66 11.67 -8.96 -4.87
CA LEU A 66 10.94 -7.80 -5.39
C LEU A 66 10.37 -8.08 -6.79
N GLN A 67 11.14 -8.73 -7.66
CA GLN A 67 10.70 -9.12 -9.00
C GLN A 67 9.51 -10.07 -8.94
N THR A 68 9.61 -11.11 -8.11
CA THR A 68 8.55 -12.10 -7.92
C THR A 68 7.27 -11.44 -7.36
N ASP A 69 7.41 -10.56 -6.38
CA ASP A 69 6.29 -9.85 -5.76
C ASP A 69 5.60 -8.92 -6.77
N THR A 70 6.37 -8.14 -7.50
CA THR A 70 5.85 -7.22 -8.52
C THR A 70 5.15 -7.97 -9.65
N GLN A 71 5.72 -9.07 -10.12
CA GLN A 71 5.08 -9.90 -11.14
C GLN A 71 3.71 -10.42 -10.67
N LYS A 72 3.62 -10.92 -9.42
CA LYS A 72 2.34 -11.37 -8.86
C LYS A 72 1.31 -10.24 -8.79
N PHE A 73 1.73 -9.03 -8.42
CA PHE A 73 0.85 -7.87 -8.44
C PHE A 73 0.34 -7.59 -9.86
N GLN A 74 1.22 -7.54 -10.84
CA GLN A 74 0.88 -7.28 -12.25
C GLN A 74 -0.03 -8.37 -12.84
N GLU A 75 0.17 -9.62 -12.49
CA GLU A 75 -0.68 -10.72 -12.98
C GLU A 75 -2.06 -10.77 -12.32
N ASN A 76 -2.16 -10.40 -11.04
CA ASN A 76 -3.37 -10.61 -10.27
C ASN A 76 -4.17 -9.34 -9.97
N VAL A 77 -3.54 -8.18 -9.85
CA VAL A 77 -4.17 -6.91 -9.47
C VAL A 77 -4.33 -5.96 -10.66
N ASP A 78 -3.28 -5.78 -11.45
CA ASP A 78 -3.33 -4.86 -12.61
C ASP A 78 -4.50 -5.12 -13.56
N PRO A 79 -4.91 -6.36 -13.88
CA PRO A 79 -6.08 -6.59 -14.72
C PRO A 79 -7.40 -6.08 -14.12
N LEU A 80 -7.47 -5.95 -12.80
CA LEU A 80 -8.65 -5.45 -12.10
C LEU A 80 -8.69 -3.92 -12.09
N ILE A 81 -7.53 -3.28 -11.89
CA ILE A 81 -7.41 -1.83 -11.73
C ILE A 81 -7.01 -1.09 -13.02
N GLY A 82 -6.57 -1.82 -14.05
CA GLY A 82 -6.08 -1.25 -15.32
C GLY A 82 -4.63 -0.77 -15.26
N GLY A 83 -3.82 -1.35 -14.37
CA GLY A 83 -2.43 -0.98 -14.14
C GLY A 83 -2.24 0.26 -13.26
N THR A 84 -1.01 0.48 -12.82
CA THR A 84 -0.61 1.67 -12.06
C THR A 84 0.89 1.95 -12.22
N ASP A 85 1.24 3.22 -12.25
CA ASP A 85 2.62 3.73 -12.24
C ASP A 85 3.05 4.23 -10.85
N ILE A 86 2.20 4.01 -9.82
CA ILE A 86 2.40 4.47 -8.44
C ILE A 86 2.72 3.27 -7.56
N ILE A 87 3.83 3.35 -6.81
CA ILE A 87 4.15 2.40 -5.74
C ILE A 87 4.19 3.09 -4.39
N ILE A 88 3.53 2.50 -3.41
CA ILE A 88 3.49 2.92 -2.02
C ILE A 88 4.25 1.87 -1.21
N PHE A 89 5.40 2.23 -0.66
CA PHE A 89 6.22 1.28 0.09
C PHE A 89 5.60 0.90 1.43
N ALA A 90 5.59 -0.40 1.71
CA ALA A 90 5.13 -0.94 2.97
C ALA A 90 6.13 -0.64 4.11
N PHE A 91 5.65 -0.66 5.35
CA PHE A 91 6.43 -0.43 6.58
C PHE A 91 7.11 0.93 6.67
N GLY A 92 6.76 1.88 5.82
CA GLY A 92 7.44 3.18 5.76
C GLY A 92 8.87 3.10 5.25
N THR A 93 9.26 1.98 4.67
CA THR A 93 10.59 1.81 4.09
C THR A 93 10.67 2.42 2.69
N ASP A 94 11.89 2.57 2.20
CA ASP A 94 12.16 3.13 0.89
C ASP A 94 13.40 2.43 0.29
N LEU A 95 13.74 2.76 -0.93
CA LEU A 95 14.93 2.24 -1.60
C LEU A 95 16.22 2.87 -1.05
N THR A 96 16.14 4.15 -0.67
CA THR A 96 17.19 4.91 0.01
C THR A 96 16.57 5.86 1.02
N GLU A 97 17.37 6.44 1.92
CA GLU A 97 16.84 7.43 2.87
C GLU A 97 16.53 8.77 2.20
N GLN A 98 17.53 9.52 1.77
CA GLN A 98 17.36 10.86 1.18
C GLN A 98 18.11 11.06 -0.15
N GLU A 99 18.96 10.12 -0.50
CA GLU A 99 19.75 10.17 -1.73
C GLU A 99 18.86 9.97 -2.95
N ASP A 100 19.39 10.35 -4.10
CA ASP A 100 18.73 10.05 -5.37
C ASP A 100 18.65 8.54 -5.60
N TYR A 101 17.54 8.10 -6.14
CA TYR A 101 17.34 6.68 -6.43
C TYR A 101 18.36 6.17 -7.45
N SER A 102 18.96 5.05 -7.10
CA SER A 102 19.91 4.31 -7.94
C SER A 102 19.91 2.83 -7.56
N GLY A 103 20.63 2.02 -8.35
CA GLY A 103 20.78 0.58 -8.08
C GLY A 103 19.66 -0.28 -8.66
N ASP A 104 19.89 -1.59 -8.56
CA ASP A 104 19.13 -2.58 -9.31
C ASP A 104 17.63 -2.60 -9.02
N LYS A 105 17.22 -2.38 -7.77
CA LYS A 105 15.80 -2.34 -7.42
C LYS A 105 15.08 -1.15 -8.06
N PHE A 106 15.72 0.02 -8.07
CA PHE A 106 15.14 1.18 -8.72
C PHE A 106 15.05 0.98 -10.24
N GLU A 107 16.14 0.52 -10.87
CA GLU A 107 16.16 0.24 -12.31
C GLU A 107 15.10 -0.78 -12.71
N TYR A 108 14.90 -1.80 -11.88
CA TYR A 108 13.85 -2.77 -12.09
C TYR A 108 12.46 -2.15 -12.00
N LEU A 109 12.15 -1.43 -10.92
CA LEU A 109 10.84 -0.79 -10.74
C LEU A 109 10.54 0.19 -11.88
N LYS A 110 11.56 0.95 -12.33
CA LYS A 110 11.44 1.80 -13.53
C LYS A 110 11.13 0.99 -14.78
N SER A 111 11.81 -0.14 -14.97
CA SER A 111 11.61 -0.98 -16.17
C SER A 111 10.21 -1.58 -16.27
N VAL A 112 9.54 -1.76 -15.14
CA VAL A 112 8.17 -2.28 -15.07
C VAL A 112 7.09 -1.20 -14.96
N GLY A 113 7.48 0.09 -15.07
CA GLY A 113 6.56 1.21 -15.29
C GLY A 113 6.25 2.08 -14.09
N TYR A 114 6.92 1.92 -12.95
CA TYR A 114 6.69 2.82 -11.81
C TYR A 114 7.42 4.16 -11.98
N ASP A 115 6.68 5.26 -11.86
CA ASP A 115 7.18 6.63 -11.95
C ASP A 115 7.00 7.41 -10.65
N TYR A 116 6.01 7.03 -9.84
CA TYR A 116 5.65 7.69 -8.58
C TYR A 116 5.92 6.78 -7.40
N TYR A 117 6.73 7.27 -6.47
CA TYR A 117 7.22 6.51 -5.31
C TYR A 117 6.80 7.20 -4.03
N CYS A 118 6.05 6.48 -3.18
CA CYS A 118 5.53 7.01 -1.92
C CYS A 118 6.05 6.19 -0.75
N ASN A 119 6.82 6.83 0.13
CA ASN A 119 7.17 6.23 1.42
C ASN A 119 6.32 6.83 2.56
N VAL A 120 6.61 6.49 3.80
CA VAL A 120 6.02 7.11 4.98
C VAL A 120 7.11 7.78 5.80
N ASP A 121 6.94 9.07 6.04
CA ASP A 121 7.64 9.79 7.11
C ASP A 121 6.59 10.32 8.08
N SER A 122 6.65 9.88 9.33
CA SER A 122 5.66 10.26 10.33
C SER A 122 5.87 11.66 10.90
N THR A 123 7.02 12.26 10.70
CA THR A 123 7.41 13.53 11.30
C THR A 123 7.55 14.66 10.29
N LYS A 124 7.87 14.33 9.05
CA LYS A 124 8.11 15.30 7.98
C LYS A 124 7.49 14.82 6.70
N TYR A 125 7.20 15.74 5.82
CA TYR A 125 6.92 15.41 4.43
C TYR A 125 8.05 15.96 3.57
N PHE A 126 8.30 15.27 2.47
CA PHE A 126 9.24 15.76 1.46
C PHE A 126 8.74 15.39 0.07
N VAL A 127 9.19 16.13 -0.90
CA VAL A 127 9.00 15.86 -2.32
C VAL A 127 10.33 15.95 -3.02
N GLN A 128 10.65 14.96 -3.83
CA GLN A 128 11.83 14.93 -4.68
C GLN A 128 11.38 14.69 -6.12
N ILE A 129 11.67 15.64 -6.99
CA ILE A 129 11.34 15.60 -8.41
C ILE A 129 12.65 15.41 -9.18
N ARG A 130 12.70 14.40 -10.03
CA ARG A 130 13.82 14.11 -10.92
C ARG A 130 13.30 13.78 -12.32
N ASP A 131 14.17 13.79 -13.30
CA ASP A 131 13.80 13.48 -14.68
C ASP A 131 13.16 12.10 -14.85
N ARG A 132 13.51 11.16 -13.97
CA ARG A 132 13.09 9.77 -14.07
C ARG A 132 12.03 9.35 -13.05
N TYR A 133 11.75 10.16 -12.04
CA TYR A 133 10.80 9.80 -10.99
C TYR A 133 10.30 11.00 -10.20
N PHE A 134 9.14 10.81 -9.60
CA PHE A 134 8.60 11.61 -8.53
C PHE A 134 8.58 10.77 -7.24
N ARG A 135 9.11 11.32 -6.15
CA ARG A 135 9.13 10.67 -4.85
C ARG A 135 8.55 11.59 -3.79
N GLN A 136 7.71 11.05 -2.91
CA GLN A 136 7.15 11.80 -1.79
C GLN A 136 7.06 10.99 -0.52
N GLY A 137 7.25 11.67 0.62
CA GLY A 137 6.94 11.17 1.94
C GLY A 137 5.48 11.43 2.28
N ARG A 138 4.76 10.40 2.76
CA ARG A 138 3.39 10.51 3.24
C ARG A 138 3.39 10.68 4.75
N ARG A 139 2.42 11.46 5.25
CA ARG A 139 2.16 11.62 6.69
C ARG A 139 0.96 10.77 7.08
N ASN A 140 1.05 10.07 8.21
CA ASN A 140 -0.08 9.33 8.74
C ASN A 140 -1.07 10.29 9.42
N LEU A 141 -2.32 10.27 8.95
CA LEU A 141 -3.45 11.00 9.52
C LEU A 141 -4.47 9.99 10.04
N ASP A 142 -4.12 9.32 11.12
CA ASP A 142 -4.97 8.30 11.74
C ASP A 142 -5.51 8.76 13.09
N GLY A 143 -6.60 8.13 13.54
CA GLY A 143 -7.26 8.49 14.79
C GLY A 143 -6.39 8.29 16.03
N TYR A 144 -5.46 7.31 16.02
CA TYR A 144 -4.52 7.12 17.10
C TYR A 144 -3.59 8.33 17.24
N ARG A 145 -3.00 8.77 16.13
CA ARG A 145 -2.09 9.92 16.10
C ARG A 145 -2.81 11.22 16.46
N MET A 146 -4.03 11.43 15.95
CA MET A 146 -4.84 12.60 16.31
C MET A 146 -5.12 12.66 17.81
N TYR A 147 -5.27 11.52 18.46
CA TYR A 147 -5.62 11.44 19.88
C TYR A 147 -4.39 11.47 20.80
N TYR A 148 -3.38 10.64 20.50
CA TYR A 148 -2.22 10.45 21.40
C TYR A 148 -1.01 11.31 21.05
N ASN A 149 -0.88 11.74 19.80
CA ASN A 149 0.27 12.49 19.29
C ASN A 149 -0.15 13.67 18.41
N PRO A 150 -1.11 14.52 18.84
CA PRO A 150 -1.62 15.62 18.02
C PRO A 150 -0.53 16.62 17.62
N GLU A 151 0.52 16.76 18.44
CA GLU A 151 1.68 17.62 18.17
C GLU A 151 2.43 17.25 16.88
N LEU A 152 2.34 15.99 16.43
CA LEU A 152 2.93 15.57 15.15
C LEU A 152 2.15 16.05 13.92
N LEU A 153 0.98 16.67 14.12
CA LEU A 153 0.09 17.12 13.07
C LEU A 153 -0.14 18.64 13.08
N GLU A 154 0.42 19.35 14.06
CA GLU A 154 0.18 20.80 14.27
C GLU A 154 0.52 21.67 13.06
N ASP A 155 1.48 21.24 12.23
CA ASP A 155 1.87 21.93 11.01
C ASP A 155 0.86 21.72 9.85
N LEU A 156 -0.08 20.79 9.99
CA LEU A 156 -1.10 20.50 9.01
C LEU A 156 -2.47 21.04 9.43
N PHE A 157 -2.88 20.78 10.67
CA PHE A 157 -4.17 21.21 11.23
C PHE A 157 -4.22 20.98 12.74
N ASP A 158 -5.19 21.62 13.41
CA ASP A 158 -5.52 21.30 14.80
C ASP A 158 -6.34 19.99 14.86
N ALA A 159 -5.67 18.91 15.28
CA ALA A 159 -6.29 17.58 15.36
C ALA A 159 -7.53 17.56 16.28
N LYS A 160 -7.56 18.39 17.33
CA LYS A 160 -8.70 18.47 18.26
C LYS A 160 -9.94 19.07 17.61
N SER A 161 -9.75 19.97 16.66
CA SER A 161 -10.88 20.65 15.98
C SER A 161 -11.64 19.75 15.02
N VAL A 162 -11.00 18.67 14.55
CA VAL A 162 -11.57 17.71 13.58
C VAL A 162 -11.88 16.35 14.20
N PHE A 163 -11.55 16.15 15.46
CA PHE A 163 -11.84 14.89 16.16
C PHE A 163 -13.33 14.81 16.48
N ASP A 164 -14.01 13.77 15.98
CA ASP A 164 -15.43 13.56 16.22
C ASP A 164 -15.71 13.22 17.69
N PRO A 165 -16.41 14.08 18.45
CA PRO A 165 -16.70 13.84 19.85
C PRO A 165 -17.65 12.66 20.08
N ALA A 166 -18.40 12.22 19.07
CA ALA A 166 -19.24 11.04 19.15
C ALA A 166 -18.45 9.74 19.03
N ARG A 167 -17.17 9.81 18.65
CA ARG A 167 -16.31 8.64 18.54
C ARG A 167 -16.00 8.07 19.92
N PRO A 168 -16.08 6.73 20.08
CA PRO A 168 -15.70 6.11 21.34
C PRO A 168 -14.25 6.45 21.73
N THR A 169 -14.10 6.90 22.98
CA THR A 169 -12.78 7.14 23.57
C THR A 169 -12.59 6.21 24.78
N PRO A 170 -11.38 5.80 25.10
CA PRO A 170 -10.15 6.12 24.38
C PRO A 170 -10.04 5.42 23.03
N VAL A 171 -9.31 6.02 22.09
CA VAL A 171 -8.92 5.32 20.87
C VAL A 171 -8.00 4.15 21.26
N PRO A 172 -8.28 2.91 20.85
CA PRO A 172 -7.43 1.78 21.23
C PRO A 172 -6.00 1.99 20.78
N PRO A 173 -5.00 1.60 21.57
CA PRO A 173 -3.62 1.59 21.12
C PRO A 173 -3.50 0.65 19.92
N MET A 174 -2.66 1.03 18.96
CA MET A 174 -2.29 0.11 17.88
C MET A 174 -1.48 -1.04 18.48
N GLY A 175 -1.89 -2.27 18.18
CA GLY A 175 -1.20 -3.49 18.60
C GLY A 175 0.12 -3.70 17.86
#